data_b2170067f8b9f5a9d74c7a5c88062b05
#
_entry.id   b2170067f8b9f5a9d74c7a5c88062b05
#
_cell.length_a   1.000
_cell.length_b   1.000
_cell.length_c   1.000
_cell.angle_alpha   90.00
_cell.angle_beta   90.00
_cell.angle_gamma   90.00
#
_symmetry.space_group_name_H-M   'P 1'
#
loop_
_entity.id
_entity.type
_entity.pdbx_description
1 polymer ?
#
loop_
_entity_poly.entity_id
_entity_poly.type
_entity_poly.pdbx_seq_one_letter_code
_entity_poly.pdbx_strand_id
1 'polypeptide(L)'
;MLWFKNLMVYRLSRDVSLRAEEMEKQLAAYTFSPCGSQDMAKTGWVPPMGSQSDALTHASSTGQIIVCARKEEKILPTPVVKQALEAKILKLEAEQGRKLKKTEKDSLKDEVLHSLLPRAFSRFSQTMMWIDTVNGLIMVDCASAKKAEDTLALLRKSLGS
;
A
#
# COMPACT_ATOMS: atom_id res chain seq x y z
N MET A 1 16.71 12.40 -13.57
CA MET A 1 15.75 13.48 -13.39
C MET A 1 14.39 12.90 -13.02
N LEU A 2 13.80 13.40 -11.95
CA LEU A 2 12.51 12.92 -11.46
C LEU A 2 11.38 13.75 -12.07
N TRP A 3 10.50 13.08 -12.79
CA TRP A 3 9.34 13.72 -13.40
C TRP A 3 8.06 13.15 -12.82
N PHE A 4 7.16 14.03 -12.42
CA PHE A 4 5.83 13.65 -11.98
C PHE A 4 4.90 13.68 -13.21
N LYS A 5 4.31 12.54 -13.52
CA LYS A 5 3.40 12.42 -14.67
C LYS A 5 2.01 12.93 -14.37
N ASN A 6 1.51 12.60 -13.19
CA ASN A 6 0.21 13.05 -12.70
C ASN A 6 0.42 13.69 -11.35
N LEU A 7 -0.21 14.83 -11.13
CA LEU A 7 0.05 15.60 -9.93
C LEU A 7 -1.22 15.87 -9.15
N MET A 8 -1.23 15.44 -7.89
CA MET A 8 -2.25 15.84 -6.93
C MET A 8 -1.58 16.66 -5.85
N VAL A 9 -2.15 17.83 -5.55
CA VAL A 9 -1.55 18.79 -4.62
C VAL A 9 -2.41 18.89 -3.37
N TYR A 10 -1.75 18.77 -2.22
CA TYR A 10 -2.38 18.89 -0.92
C TYR A 10 -1.65 19.96 -0.11
N ARG A 11 -2.36 20.58 0.83
CA ARG A 11 -1.78 21.58 1.70
C ARG A 11 -1.58 21.02 3.09
N LEU A 12 -0.43 21.32 3.69
CA LEU A 12 -0.18 20.98 5.09
C LEU A 12 -1.11 21.84 5.96
N SER A 13 -1.91 21.20 6.81
CA SER A 13 -2.90 21.87 7.62
C SER A 13 -2.34 22.52 8.89
N ARG A 14 -1.09 22.25 9.22
CA ARG A 14 -0.41 22.77 10.39
C ARG A 14 0.98 23.27 10.03
N ASP A 15 1.47 24.19 10.83
CA ASP A 15 2.89 24.55 10.80
C ASP A 15 3.69 23.38 11.31
N VAL A 16 4.01 22.47 10.41
CA VAL A 16 4.83 21.30 10.74
C VAL A 16 6.24 21.61 10.31
N SER A 17 7.14 21.70 11.27
CA SER A 17 8.57 21.82 10.99
C SER A 17 9.07 20.44 10.62
N LEU A 18 9.10 20.16 9.31
CA LEU A 18 9.59 18.88 8.80
C LEU A 18 11.06 18.98 8.46
N ARG A 19 11.85 18.15 9.12
CA ARG A 19 13.29 18.03 8.83
C ARG A 19 13.54 16.67 8.22
N ALA A 20 14.35 16.65 7.16
CA ALA A 20 14.66 15.40 6.47
C ALA A 20 15.27 14.36 7.40
N GLU A 21 16.11 14.76 8.32
CA GLU A 21 16.77 13.85 9.27
C GLU A 21 15.78 13.18 10.21
N GLU A 22 14.82 13.94 10.73
CA GLU A 22 13.77 13.40 11.59
C GLU A 22 12.81 12.51 10.82
N MET A 23 12.45 12.94 9.61
CA MET A 23 11.61 12.13 8.73
C MET A 23 12.26 10.80 8.41
N GLU A 24 13.56 10.79 8.14
CA GLU A 24 14.30 9.57 7.85
C GLU A 24 14.13 8.54 8.97
N LYS A 25 14.23 8.97 10.21
CA LYS A 25 14.04 8.10 11.37
C LYS A 25 12.60 7.63 11.51
N GLN A 26 11.65 8.54 11.29
CA GLN A 26 10.24 8.23 11.42
C GLN A 26 9.76 7.28 10.31
N LEU A 27 10.24 7.48 9.09
CA LEU A 27 9.90 6.62 7.98
C LEU A 27 10.53 5.23 8.11
N ALA A 28 11.67 5.12 8.77
CA ALA A 28 12.37 3.85 8.94
C ALA A 28 11.52 2.81 9.69
N ALA A 29 10.64 3.25 10.59
CA ALA A 29 9.73 2.34 11.30
C ALA A 29 8.68 1.73 10.37
N TYR A 30 8.43 2.31 9.20
CA TYR A 30 7.43 1.87 8.24
C TYR A 30 8.06 1.58 6.88
N THR A 31 9.28 1.09 6.87
CA THR A 31 9.97 0.67 5.66
C THR A 31 9.21 -0.49 5.00
N PHE A 32 9.14 -0.48 3.69
CA PHE A 32 8.47 -1.53 2.95
C PHE A 32 9.10 -2.89 3.24
N SER A 33 8.23 -3.88 3.46
CA SER A 33 8.61 -5.28 3.52
C SER A 33 7.65 -6.07 2.63
N PRO A 34 8.12 -7.14 1.97
CA PRO A 34 7.27 -7.95 1.12
C PRO A 34 6.11 -8.58 1.89
N CYS A 35 5.04 -8.89 1.16
CA CYS A 35 3.90 -9.61 1.73
C CYS A 35 4.34 -10.97 2.25
N GLY A 36 3.85 -11.32 3.44
CA GLY A 36 3.91 -12.68 3.93
C GLY A 36 2.86 -13.54 3.23
N SER A 37 2.83 -14.82 3.57
CA SER A 37 1.93 -15.80 2.92
C SER A 37 0.45 -15.46 3.11
N GLN A 38 0.10 -14.72 4.16
CA GLN A 38 -1.28 -14.40 4.49
C GLN A 38 -1.60 -12.91 4.35
N ASP A 39 -0.69 -12.12 3.83
CA ASP A 39 -0.93 -10.71 3.60
C ASP A 39 -1.61 -10.47 2.25
N MET A 40 -2.71 -9.72 2.25
CA MET A 40 -3.36 -9.27 1.01
C MET A 40 -2.57 -8.15 0.35
N ALA A 41 -2.02 -7.26 1.14
CA ALA A 41 -1.25 -6.12 0.68
C ALA A 41 -0.30 -5.64 1.77
N LYS A 42 0.79 -5.04 1.34
CA LYS A 42 1.72 -4.34 2.23
C LYS A 42 2.17 -3.05 1.59
N THR A 43 2.31 -2.02 2.40
CA THR A 43 2.76 -0.71 1.94
C THR A 43 3.84 -0.21 2.89
N GLY A 44 4.85 0.42 2.34
CA GLY A 44 5.93 0.98 3.15
C GLY A 44 6.81 1.89 2.31
N TRP A 45 7.78 2.49 2.96
CA TRP A 45 8.70 3.42 2.33
C TRP A 45 9.88 2.70 1.70
N VAL A 46 10.29 3.17 0.53
CA VAL A 46 11.48 2.70 -0.16
C VAL A 46 12.34 3.90 -0.54
N PRO A 47 13.65 3.70 -0.78
CA PRO A 47 14.50 4.80 -1.21
C PRO A 47 14.02 5.41 -2.53
N PRO A 48 13.75 6.73 -2.59
CA PRO A 48 13.27 7.35 -3.82
C PRO A 48 14.31 7.38 -4.93
N MET A 49 15.59 7.34 -4.56
CA MET A 49 16.68 7.33 -5.53
C MET A 49 17.14 5.93 -5.93
N GLY A 50 16.43 4.90 -5.48
CA GLY A 50 16.69 3.52 -5.85
C GLY A 50 18.09 3.06 -5.45
N SER A 51 18.85 2.55 -6.42
CA SER A 51 20.18 2.03 -6.17
C SER A 51 21.24 3.10 -5.86
N GLN A 52 20.92 4.38 -6.04
CA GLN A 52 21.87 5.48 -5.82
C GLN A 52 22.01 5.86 -4.35
N SER A 53 21.01 5.58 -3.53
CA SER A 53 21.01 5.90 -2.12
C SER A 53 20.04 5.02 -1.37
N ASP A 54 20.43 4.55 -0.18
CA ASP A 54 19.56 3.79 0.71
C ASP A 54 18.67 4.68 1.57
N ALA A 55 18.84 5.98 1.50
CA ALA A 55 18.05 6.92 2.29
C ALA A 55 16.58 6.92 1.82
N LEU A 56 15.65 6.94 2.78
CA LEU A 56 14.21 6.99 2.53
C LEU A 56 13.73 8.37 2.13
N THR A 57 14.56 9.40 2.35
CA THR A 57 14.27 10.77 1.93
C THR A 57 15.36 11.27 1.01
N HIS A 58 14.97 12.11 0.07
CA HIS A 58 15.91 12.85 -0.75
C HIS A 58 15.59 14.33 -0.58
N ALA A 59 16.45 15.05 0.11
CA ALA A 59 16.22 16.44 0.46
C ALA A 59 17.06 17.38 -0.39
N SER A 60 16.48 18.51 -0.77
CA SER A 60 17.21 19.60 -1.43
C SER A 60 17.55 20.67 -0.40
N SER A 61 18.51 21.54 -0.78
CA SER A 61 18.90 22.67 0.05
C SER A 61 17.80 23.73 0.17
N THR A 62 16.76 23.64 -0.66
CA THR A 62 15.67 24.62 -0.70
C THR A 62 14.44 24.18 0.12
N GLY A 63 14.58 23.18 0.98
CA GLY A 63 13.51 22.75 1.88
C GLY A 63 12.52 21.80 1.24
N GLN A 64 12.90 21.13 0.17
CA GLN A 64 12.06 20.16 -0.50
C GLN A 64 12.51 18.74 -0.20
N ILE A 65 11.57 17.86 0.10
CA ILE A 65 11.85 16.48 0.47
C ILE A 65 11.07 15.56 -0.44
N ILE A 66 11.73 14.58 -1.04
CA ILE A 66 11.10 13.56 -1.88
C ILE A 66 11.11 12.23 -1.14
N VAL A 67 9.95 11.57 -1.10
CA VAL A 67 9.80 10.25 -0.51
C VAL A 67 9.04 9.36 -1.50
N CYS A 68 9.22 8.04 -1.37
CA CYS A 68 8.58 7.07 -2.25
C CYS A 68 7.94 5.97 -1.43
N ALA A 69 6.65 5.74 -1.65
CA ALA A 69 5.93 4.62 -1.05
C ALA A 69 5.79 3.50 -2.07
N ARG A 70 6.02 2.27 -1.61
CA ARG A 70 5.84 1.08 -2.43
C ARG A 70 4.73 0.24 -1.84
N LYS A 71 3.86 -0.27 -2.72
CA LYS A 71 2.78 -1.17 -2.34
C LYS A 71 2.92 -2.48 -3.07
N GLU A 72 2.82 -3.57 -2.33
CA GLU A 72 2.64 -4.90 -2.89
C GLU A 72 1.20 -5.33 -2.62
N GLU A 73 0.50 -5.77 -3.65
CA GLU A 73 -0.89 -6.16 -3.59
C GLU A 73 -1.06 -7.51 -4.25
N LYS A 74 -1.67 -8.46 -3.55
CA LYS A 74 -1.94 -9.78 -4.10
C LYS A 74 -3.07 -9.70 -5.11
N ILE A 75 -2.90 -10.37 -6.24
CA ILE A 75 -3.89 -10.39 -7.30
C ILE A 75 -4.79 -11.60 -7.08
N LEU A 76 -6.00 -11.33 -6.55
CA LEU A 76 -7.03 -12.34 -6.36
C LEU A 76 -8.30 -11.88 -7.07
N PRO A 77 -8.41 -12.16 -8.39
CA PRO A 77 -9.61 -11.76 -9.15
C PRO A 77 -10.84 -12.39 -8.55
N THR A 78 -11.90 -11.61 -8.42
CA THR A 78 -13.18 -12.09 -7.87
C THR A 78 -13.68 -13.35 -8.56
N PRO A 79 -13.64 -13.48 -9.90
CA PRO A 79 -14.07 -14.72 -10.56
C PRO A 79 -13.30 -15.96 -10.14
N VAL A 80 -11.99 -15.84 -9.90
CA VAL A 80 -11.14 -16.96 -9.47
C VAL A 80 -11.55 -17.42 -8.07
N VAL A 81 -11.71 -16.48 -7.14
CA VAL A 81 -12.15 -16.77 -5.77
C VAL A 81 -13.54 -17.39 -5.79
N LYS A 82 -14.46 -16.82 -6.56
CA LYS A 82 -15.83 -17.30 -6.67
C LYS A 82 -15.90 -18.72 -7.21
N GLN A 83 -15.14 -19.02 -8.25
CA GLN A 83 -15.09 -20.35 -8.86
C GLN A 83 -14.57 -21.41 -7.87
N ALA A 84 -13.49 -21.09 -7.17
CA ALA A 84 -12.92 -21.98 -6.17
C ALA A 84 -13.89 -22.20 -5.01
N LEU A 85 -14.59 -21.16 -4.58
CA LEU A 85 -15.59 -21.25 -3.51
C LEU A 85 -16.78 -22.10 -3.93
N GLU A 86 -17.32 -21.89 -5.13
CA GLU A 86 -18.45 -22.67 -5.64
C GLU A 86 -18.11 -24.17 -5.72
N ALA A 87 -16.91 -24.51 -6.18
CA ALA A 87 -16.46 -25.89 -6.24
C ALA A 87 -16.43 -26.55 -4.85
N LYS A 88 -15.95 -25.80 -3.85
CA LYS A 88 -15.92 -26.30 -2.47
C LYS A 88 -17.31 -26.46 -1.88
N ILE A 89 -18.20 -25.51 -2.14
CA ILE A 89 -19.59 -25.56 -1.67
C ILE A 89 -20.30 -26.80 -2.24
N LEU A 90 -20.19 -27.00 -3.55
CA LEU A 90 -20.82 -28.17 -4.20
C LEU A 90 -20.31 -29.48 -3.64
N LYS A 91 -19.02 -29.57 -3.41
CA LYS A 91 -18.41 -30.78 -2.86
C LYS A 91 -18.93 -31.07 -1.46
N LEU A 92 -18.98 -30.08 -0.59
CA LEU A 92 -19.45 -30.26 0.79
C LEU A 92 -20.94 -30.52 0.85
N GLU A 93 -21.75 -29.88 0.01
CA GLU A 93 -23.18 -30.11 -0.04
C GLU A 93 -23.48 -31.55 -0.50
N ALA A 94 -22.71 -32.06 -1.46
CA ALA A 94 -22.84 -33.44 -1.91
C ALA A 94 -22.44 -34.43 -0.81
N GLU A 95 -21.35 -34.16 -0.09
CA GLU A 95 -20.88 -35.02 0.99
C GLU A 95 -21.85 -35.06 2.18
N GLN A 96 -22.45 -33.93 2.51
CA GLN A 96 -23.35 -33.82 3.67
C GLN A 96 -24.82 -34.03 3.34
N GLY A 97 -25.16 -34.08 2.06
CA GLY A 97 -26.55 -34.28 1.63
C GLY A 97 -27.49 -33.15 2.01
N ARG A 98 -26.95 -31.91 2.20
CA ARG A 98 -27.73 -30.74 2.56
C ARG A 98 -27.10 -29.48 1.98
N LYS A 99 -27.89 -28.42 1.91
CA LYS A 99 -27.37 -27.11 1.51
C LYS A 99 -26.69 -26.39 2.67
N LEU A 100 -25.60 -25.67 2.38
CA LEU A 100 -24.89 -24.95 3.39
C LEU A 100 -25.57 -23.62 3.73
N LYS A 101 -25.46 -23.21 5.00
CA LYS A 101 -25.97 -21.92 5.47
C LYS A 101 -25.01 -20.82 5.05
N LYS A 102 -25.48 -19.58 5.07
CA LYS A 102 -24.67 -18.41 4.71
C LYS A 102 -23.40 -18.32 5.56
N THR A 103 -23.50 -18.55 6.86
CA THR A 103 -22.34 -18.51 7.77
C THR A 103 -21.31 -19.56 7.42
N GLU A 104 -21.74 -20.75 6.99
CA GLU A 104 -20.84 -21.79 6.56
C GLU A 104 -20.14 -21.42 5.25
N LYS A 105 -20.88 -20.78 4.32
CA LYS A 105 -20.32 -20.31 3.05
C LYS A 105 -19.29 -19.21 3.29
N ASP A 106 -19.54 -18.31 4.24
CA ASP A 106 -18.62 -17.24 4.58
C ASP A 106 -17.31 -17.80 5.15
N SER A 107 -17.40 -18.82 6.01
CA SER A 107 -16.23 -19.52 6.55
C SER A 107 -15.43 -20.21 5.45
N LEU A 108 -16.11 -20.83 4.49
CA LEU A 108 -15.45 -21.45 3.34
C LEU A 108 -14.75 -20.43 2.46
N LYS A 109 -15.33 -19.25 2.30
CA LYS A 109 -14.72 -18.17 1.54
C LYS A 109 -13.39 -17.75 2.18
N ASP A 110 -13.36 -17.62 3.51
CA ASP A 110 -12.14 -17.31 4.24
C ASP A 110 -11.09 -18.40 4.04
N GLU A 111 -11.49 -19.68 4.09
CA GLU A 111 -10.57 -20.79 3.82
C GLU A 111 -10.00 -20.75 2.41
N VAL A 112 -10.84 -20.45 1.41
CA VAL A 112 -10.42 -20.33 0.01
C VAL A 112 -9.41 -19.22 -0.14
N LEU A 113 -9.69 -18.05 0.43
CA LEU A 113 -8.75 -16.91 0.40
C LEU A 113 -7.43 -17.29 1.05
N HIS A 114 -7.50 -17.93 2.21
CA HIS A 114 -6.31 -18.36 2.96
C HIS A 114 -5.45 -19.33 2.15
N SER A 115 -6.06 -20.22 1.37
CA SER A 115 -5.35 -21.20 0.55
C SER A 115 -4.79 -20.57 -0.73
N LEU A 116 -5.43 -19.53 -1.27
CA LEU A 116 -5.02 -18.90 -2.52
C LEU A 116 -3.94 -17.84 -2.33
N LEU A 117 -3.91 -17.16 -1.17
CA LEU A 117 -2.98 -16.07 -0.91
C LEU A 117 -1.51 -16.45 -1.13
N PRO A 118 -1.02 -17.59 -0.62
CA PRO A 118 0.39 -17.97 -0.83
C PRO A 118 0.75 -18.22 -2.29
N ARG A 119 -0.24 -18.53 -3.13
CA ARG A 119 -0.05 -18.82 -4.55
C ARG A 119 -0.32 -17.62 -5.45
N ALA A 120 -0.87 -16.55 -4.91
CA ALA A 120 -1.27 -15.40 -5.71
C ALA A 120 -0.06 -14.62 -6.20
N PHE A 121 -0.14 -14.15 -7.44
CA PHE A 121 0.84 -13.21 -7.96
C PHE A 121 0.64 -11.86 -7.31
N SER A 122 1.73 -11.09 -7.26
CA SER A 122 1.71 -9.76 -6.66
C SER A 122 1.82 -8.70 -7.74
N ARG A 123 1.15 -7.57 -7.50
CA ARG A 123 1.31 -6.36 -8.28
C ARG A 123 2.03 -5.34 -7.40
N PHE A 124 3.08 -4.74 -7.95
CA PHE A 124 3.84 -3.72 -7.25
C PHE A 124 3.53 -2.36 -7.85
N SER A 125 3.41 -1.36 -7.01
CA SER A 125 3.26 0.02 -7.45
C SER A 125 4.05 0.93 -6.53
N GLN A 126 4.53 2.05 -7.09
CA GLN A 126 5.26 3.05 -6.33
C GLN A 126 4.59 4.39 -6.53
N THR A 127 4.58 5.19 -5.47
CA THR A 127 4.01 6.53 -5.49
C THR A 127 5.04 7.49 -4.89
N MET A 128 5.45 8.47 -5.67
CA MET A 128 6.37 9.48 -5.19
C MET A 128 5.63 10.68 -4.65
N MET A 129 6.15 11.25 -3.58
CA MET A 129 5.65 12.49 -3.00
C MET A 129 6.77 13.50 -2.90
N TRP A 130 6.43 14.74 -3.25
CA TRP A 130 7.33 15.86 -3.12
C TRP A 130 6.74 16.78 -2.05
N ILE A 131 7.46 16.94 -0.95
CA ILE A 131 7.03 17.77 0.17
C ILE A 131 7.78 19.07 0.11
N ASP A 132 7.04 20.17 -0.08
CA ASP A 132 7.59 21.53 -0.05
C ASP A 132 7.35 22.10 1.34
N THR A 133 8.38 22.06 2.17
CA THR A 133 8.27 22.51 3.56
C THR A 133 8.20 24.02 3.67
N VAL A 134 8.67 24.74 2.64
CA VAL A 134 8.66 26.22 2.63
C VAL A 134 7.24 26.74 2.38
N ASN A 135 6.56 26.18 1.39
CA ASN A 135 5.21 26.62 1.00
C ASN A 135 4.09 25.79 1.63
N GLY A 136 4.43 24.75 2.38
CA GLY A 136 3.44 23.92 3.05
C GLY A 136 2.60 23.08 2.11
N LEU A 137 3.19 22.58 1.02
CA LEU A 137 2.49 21.80 0.02
C LEU A 137 3.07 20.39 -0.08
N ILE A 138 2.19 19.43 -0.37
CA ILE A 138 2.58 18.06 -0.69
C ILE A 138 2.05 17.76 -2.09
N MET A 139 2.95 17.36 -2.98
CA MET A 139 2.62 16.97 -4.34
C MET A 139 2.79 15.48 -4.50
N VAL A 140 1.72 14.79 -4.90
CA VAL A 140 1.72 13.34 -5.05
C VAL A 140 1.61 12.99 -6.52
N ASP A 141 2.54 12.19 -7.01
CA ASP A 141 2.53 11.70 -8.39
C ASP A 141 1.56 10.53 -8.52
N CYS A 142 0.29 10.85 -8.73
CA CYS A 142 -0.76 9.85 -8.75
C CYS A 142 -1.98 10.37 -9.51
N ALA A 143 -2.60 9.54 -10.32
CA ALA A 143 -3.81 9.88 -11.05
C ALA A 143 -5.09 9.63 -10.23
N SER A 144 -5.00 8.87 -9.15
CA SER A 144 -6.14 8.47 -8.33
C SER A 144 -6.11 9.18 -6.97
N ALA A 145 -7.18 9.89 -6.63
CA ALA A 145 -7.31 10.54 -5.33
C ALA A 145 -7.23 9.54 -4.18
N LYS A 146 -7.83 8.37 -4.35
CA LYS A 146 -7.79 7.31 -3.34
C LYS A 146 -6.36 6.85 -3.06
N LYS A 147 -5.59 6.60 -4.12
CA LYS A 147 -4.21 6.16 -3.99
C LYS A 147 -3.34 7.24 -3.34
N ALA A 148 -3.58 8.51 -3.71
CA ALA A 148 -2.88 9.64 -3.10
C ALA A 148 -3.23 9.74 -1.61
N GLU A 149 -4.49 9.59 -1.25
CA GLU A 149 -4.95 9.63 0.14
C GLU A 149 -4.37 8.48 0.96
N ASP A 150 -4.28 7.28 0.38
CA ASP A 150 -3.67 6.11 1.03
C ASP A 150 -2.19 6.38 1.34
N THR A 151 -1.47 6.99 0.40
CA THR A 151 -0.06 7.35 0.59
C THR A 151 0.10 8.43 1.66
N LEU A 152 -0.80 9.43 1.66
CA LEU A 152 -0.81 10.47 2.70
C LEU A 152 -1.13 9.88 4.08
N ALA A 153 -2.02 8.90 4.14
CA ALA A 153 -2.33 8.22 5.39
C ALA A 153 -1.12 7.49 5.95
N LEU A 154 -0.33 6.87 5.08
CA LEU A 154 0.92 6.23 5.49
C LEU A 154 1.90 7.28 6.03
N LEU A 155 1.99 8.43 5.39
CA LEU A 155 2.85 9.53 5.84
C LEU A 155 2.43 10.03 7.22
N ARG A 156 1.13 10.26 7.44
CA ARG A 156 0.62 10.68 8.74
C ARG A 156 0.93 9.66 9.83
N LYS A 157 0.74 8.39 9.53
CA LYS A 157 1.04 7.30 10.46
C LYS A 157 2.51 7.29 10.83
N SER A 158 3.38 7.46 9.83
CA SER A 158 4.83 7.48 10.04
C SER A 158 5.29 8.67 10.88
N LEU A 159 4.69 9.82 10.65
CA LEU A 159 5.06 11.06 11.36
C LEU A 159 4.33 11.22 12.70
N GLY A 160 3.33 10.40 12.98
CA GLY A 160 2.58 10.45 14.24
C GLY A 160 1.58 11.59 14.34
N SER A 161 1.18 12.16 13.20
CA SER A 161 0.24 13.30 13.22
C SER A 161 -0.88 13.17 12.21
#